data_988336dcfcb7ea61180920921a9c8a88
#
_entry.id   988336dcfcb7ea61180920921a9c8a88
#
_cell.length_a   1.000
_cell.length_b   1.000
_cell.length_c   1.000
_cell.angle_alpha   90.00
_cell.angle_beta   90.00
_cell.angle_gamma   90.00
#
_symmetry.space_group_name_H-M   'P 1'
#
loop_
_entity.id
_entity.type
_entity.pdbx_description
1 polymer ?
#
loop_
_entity_poly.entity_id
_entity_poly.type
_entity_poly.pdbx_seq_one_letter_code
_entity_poly.pdbx_strand_id
1 'polypeptide(L)'
;MKSGAQLLAEAKARIRETPLAEAMALHASGAPAVFLDIREPTEWNLGRVPGAVFIPRGNLESNIEARVPRDAHVIIYCANANRSAFAADTLQQMGYANVSSMAPGWNGWVAAGGPGES
;
A
#
# COMPACT_ATOMS: atom_id res chain seq x y z
N MET A 1 19.55 -4.62 -20.29
CA MET A 1 18.32 -5.15 -19.68
C MET A 1 18.45 -5.09 -18.16
N LYS A 2 17.31 -4.93 -17.47
CA LYS A 2 17.32 -4.76 -16.02
C LYS A 2 16.81 -6.02 -15.32
N SER A 3 17.36 -6.32 -14.16
CA SER A 3 16.85 -7.38 -13.30
C SER A 3 15.64 -6.88 -12.51
N GLY A 4 14.88 -7.81 -11.91
CA GLY A 4 13.79 -7.45 -11.01
C GLY A 4 14.28 -6.64 -9.82
N ALA A 5 15.46 -6.97 -9.28
CA ALA A 5 16.03 -6.20 -8.17
C ALA A 5 16.37 -4.76 -8.57
N GLN A 6 16.85 -4.56 -9.78
CA GLN A 6 17.14 -3.21 -10.29
C GLN A 6 15.84 -2.40 -10.47
N LEU A 7 14.80 -3.00 -11.03
CA LEU A 7 13.50 -2.34 -11.18
C LEU A 7 12.92 -1.96 -9.82
N LEU A 8 13.01 -2.85 -8.84
CA LEU A 8 12.52 -2.57 -7.49
C LEU A 8 13.30 -1.42 -6.84
N ALA A 9 14.63 -1.42 -6.96
CA ALA A 9 15.45 -0.35 -6.41
C ALA A 9 15.12 1.00 -7.06
N GLU A 10 14.88 1.03 -8.36
CA GLU A 10 14.50 2.24 -9.07
C GLU A 10 13.12 2.75 -8.62
N ALA A 11 12.15 1.84 -8.47
CA ALA A 11 10.83 2.21 -7.97
C ALA A 11 10.94 2.80 -6.56
N LYS A 12 11.68 2.16 -5.68
CA LYS A 12 11.88 2.64 -4.29
C LYS A 12 12.55 4.01 -4.25
N ALA A 13 13.43 4.31 -5.20
CA ALA A 13 14.08 5.61 -5.27
C ALA A 13 13.12 6.74 -5.67
N ARG A 14 12.01 6.42 -6.33
CA ARG A 14 11.04 7.41 -6.82
C ARG A 14 9.84 7.63 -5.89
N ILE A 15 9.66 6.78 -4.90
CA ILE A 15 8.47 6.82 -4.03
C ILE A 15 8.84 7.26 -2.63
N ARG A 16 7.81 7.57 -1.83
CA ARG A 16 7.93 7.69 -0.39
C ARG A 16 7.52 6.39 0.26
N GLU A 17 8.17 6.04 1.36
CA GLU A 17 7.76 4.95 2.22
C GLU A 17 7.25 5.52 3.53
N THR A 18 6.12 5.00 4.01
CA THR A 18 5.62 5.33 5.34
C THR A 18 6.10 4.26 6.31
N PRO A 19 6.91 4.62 7.32
CA PRO A 19 7.34 3.65 8.31
C PRO A 19 6.14 3.03 9.04
N LEU A 20 6.26 1.78 9.43
CA LEU A 20 5.18 1.05 10.08
C LEU A 20 4.60 1.78 11.30
N ALA A 21 5.45 2.33 12.16
CA ALA A 21 4.99 3.04 13.36
C ALA A 21 4.12 4.26 13.01
N GLU A 22 4.49 4.99 11.96
CA GLU A 22 3.70 6.14 11.50
C GLU A 22 2.36 5.69 10.93
N ALA A 23 2.35 4.63 10.12
CA ALA A 23 1.12 4.08 9.55
C ALA A 23 0.17 3.60 10.65
N MET A 24 0.70 2.92 11.66
CA MET A 24 -0.10 2.45 12.80
C MET A 24 -0.69 3.62 13.59
N ALA A 25 0.07 4.68 13.79
CA ALA A 25 -0.41 5.88 14.50
C ALA A 25 -1.51 6.58 13.71
N LEU A 26 -1.36 6.71 12.40
CA LEU A 26 -2.38 7.30 11.53
C LEU A 26 -3.67 6.50 11.58
N HIS A 27 -3.58 5.19 11.50
CA HIS A 27 -4.75 4.31 11.58
C HIS A 27 -5.44 4.43 12.92
N ALA A 28 -4.70 4.39 14.01
CA ALA A 28 -5.24 4.46 15.37
C ALA A 28 -5.91 5.80 15.66
N SER A 29 -5.41 6.88 15.08
CA SER A 29 -5.96 8.23 15.29
C SER A 29 -7.24 8.50 14.49
N GLY A 30 -7.60 7.61 13.57
CA GLY A 30 -8.73 7.85 12.67
C GLY A 30 -8.45 8.91 11.62
N ALA A 31 -7.17 9.17 11.32
CA ALA A 31 -6.80 10.11 10.27
C ALA A 31 -7.43 9.73 8.93
N PRO A 32 -7.74 10.71 8.05
CA PRO A 32 -8.41 10.43 6.78
C PRO A 32 -7.46 9.87 5.72
N ALA A 33 -6.67 8.85 6.08
CA ALA A 33 -5.79 8.13 5.19
C ALA A 33 -6.50 6.89 4.66
N VAL A 34 -6.32 6.61 3.36
CA VAL A 34 -6.84 5.40 2.73
C VAL A 34 -5.75 4.35 2.79
N PHE A 35 -6.00 3.25 3.51
CA PHE A 35 -5.12 2.09 3.48
C PHE A 35 -5.55 1.22 2.31
N LEU A 36 -4.65 1.04 1.35
CA LEU A 36 -4.94 0.32 0.11
C LEU A 36 -4.18 -1.01 0.09
N ASP A 37 -4.94 -2.10 0.20
CA ASP A 37 -4.41 -3.46 0.14
C ASP A 37 -4.40 -3.93 -1.30
N ILE A 38 -3.22 -4.28 -1.81
CA ILE A 38 -3.06 -4.72 -3.20
C ILE A 38 -2.61 -6.19 -3.29
N ARG A 39 -2.79 -6.93 -2.20
CA ARG A 39 -2.46 -8.35 -2.16
C ARG A 39 -3.48 -9.16 -2.95
N GLU A 40 -3.29 -10.48 -3.00
CA GLU A 40 -4.23 -11.37 -3.64
C GLU A 40 -5.47 -11.64 -2.76
N PRO A 41 -6.62 -12.02 -3.36
CA PRO A 41 -7.83 -12.30 -2.58
C PRO A 41 -7.63 -13.32 -1.46
N THR A 42 -6.81 -14.35 -1.68
CA THR A 42 -6.52 -15.35 -0.63
C THR A 42 -5.82 -14.73 0.58
N GLU A 43 -4.94 -13.76 0.33
CA GLU A 43 -4.26 -13.03 1.42
C GLU A 43 -5.25 -12.13 2.16
N TRP A 44 -6.06 -11.38 1.43
CA TRP A 44 -7.09 -10.50 1.97
C TRP A 44 -8.06 -11.25 2.88
N ASN A 45 -8.50 -12.42 2.47
CA ASN A 45 -9.48 -13.20 3.21
C ASN A 45 -8.95 -13.71 4.55
N LEU A 46 -7.63 -13.84 4.70
CA LEU A 46 -7.00 -14.32 5.93
C LEU A 46 -6.78 -13.21 6.97
N GLY A 47 -6.92 -11.97 6.58
CA GLY A 47 -6.76 -10.84 7.49
C GLY A 47 -6.23 -9.60 6.77
N ARG A 48 -6.62 -8.42 7.26
CA ARG A 48 -6.31 -7.14 6.64
C ARG A 48 -6.38 -6.01 7.64
N VAL A 49 -5.82 -4.87 7.26
CA VAL A 49 -5.95 -3.64 8.04
C VAL A 49 -7.43 -3.24 8.09
N PRO A 50 -8.00 -2.98 9.27
CA PRO A 50 -9.41 -2.59 9.37
C PRO A 50 -9.73 -1.35 8.54
N GLY A 51 -10.80 -1.44 7.74
CA GLY A 51 -11.23 -0.33 6.90
C GLY A 51 -10.47 -0.17 5.60
N ALA A 52 -9.53 -1.06 5.28
CA ALA A 52 -8.74 -0.97 4.06
C ALA A 52 -9.61 -1.13 2.81
N VAL A 53 -9.22 -0.41 1.76
CA VAL A 53 -9.77 -0.61 0.42
C VAL A 53 -8.97 -1.72 -0.24
N PHE A 54 -9.65 -2.65 -0.89
CA PHE A 54 -8.99 -3.78 -1.53
C PHE A 54 -9.06 -3.66 -3.05
N ILE A 55 -7.91 -3.60 -3.69
CA ILE A 55 -7.77 -3.71 -5.14
C ILE A 55 -6.53 -4.54 -5.41
N PRO A 56 -6.66 -5.80 -5.86
CA PRO A 56 -5.49 -6.61 -6.17
C PRO A 56 -4.58 -5.92 -7.18
N ARG A 57 -3.27 -6.13 -7.07
CA ARG A 57 -2.30 -5.42 -7.91
C ARG A 57 -2.63 -5.50 -9.40
N GLY A 58 -3.08 -6.65 -9.89
CA GLY A 58 -3.43 -6.85 -11.29
C GLY A 58 -4.63 -6.04 -11.77
N ASN A 59 -5.43 -5.52 -10.86
CA ASN A 59 -6.62 -4.73 -11.15
C ASN A 59 -6.46 -3.25 -10.80
N LEU A 60 -5.27 -2.85 -10.33
CA LEU A 60 -5.08 -1.53 -9.74
C LEU A 60 -5.37 -0.40 -10.74
N GLU A 61 -4.68 -0.39 -11.86
CA GLU A 61 -4.80 0.69 -12.84
C GLU A 61 -6.21 0.83 -13.38
N SER A 62 -6.91 -0.30 -13.55
CA SER A 62 -8.26 -0.29 -14.11
C SER A 62 -9.33 0.16 -13.12
N ASN A 63 -9.06 0.13 -11.82
CA ASN A 63 -10.10 0.32 -10.80
C ASN A 63 -9.85 1.47 -9.83
N ILE A 64 -8.62 1.95 -9.70
CA ILE A 64 -8.28 2.92 -8.65
C ILE A 64 -9.04 4.25 -8.80
N GLU A 65 -9.16 4.75 -10.03
CA GLU A 65 -9.77 6.06 -10.25
C GLU A 65 -11.22 6.13 -9.81
N ALA A 66 -11.96 5.02 -9.95
CA ALA A 66 -13.36 4.96 -9.54
C ALA A 66 -13.54 4.79 -8.03
N ARG A 67 -12.49 4.41 -7.31
CA ARG A 67 -12.58 4.04 -5.89
C ARG A 67 -11.88 4.99 -4.95
N VAL A 68 -10.84 5.67 -5.41
CA VAL A 68 -10.01 6.53 -4.57
C VAL A 68 -9.72 7.83 -5.32
N PRO A 69 -10.11 8.98 -4.75
CA PRO A 69 -9.82 10.27 -5.40
C PRO A 69 -8.32 10.57 -5.43
N ARG A 70 -7.89 11.31 -6.45
CA ARG A 70 -6.46 11.62 -6.64
C ARG A 70 -5.85 12.49 -5.54
N ASP A 71 -6.65 13.24 -4.82
CA ASP A 71 -6.17 14.06 -3.69
C ASP A 71 -6.16 13.33 -2.36
N ALA A 72 -6.56 12.04 -2.32
CA ALA A 72 -6.53 11.27 -1.10
C ALA A 72 -5.11 11.00 -0.63
N HIS A 73 -4.93 10.92 0.69
CA HIS A 73 -3.70 10.39 1.28
C HIS A 73 -3.80 8.86 1.24
N VAL A 74 -2.98 8.23 0.40
CA VAL A 74 -3.03 6.79 0.16
C VAL A 74 -1.80 6.11 0.72
N ILE A 75 -2.01 5.13 1.59
CA ILE A 75 -0.93 4.28 2.13
C ILE A 75 -1.17 2.88 1.57
N ILE A 76 -0.30 2.46 0.66
CA ILE A 76 -0.42 1.17 0.00
C ILE A 76 0.37 0.12 0.78
N TYR A 77 -0.18 -1.07 0.90
CA TYR A 77 0.57 -2.16 1.50
C TYR A 77 0.36 -3.48 0.76
N CYS A 78 1.37 -4.31 0.83
CA CYS A 78 1.33 -5.72 0.46
C CYS A 78 1.95 -6.53 1.61
N ALA A 79 2.44 -7.73 1.36
CA ALA A 79 2.99 -8.55 2.43
C ALA A 79 4.31 -8.00 2.97
N ASN A 80 5.22 -7.57 2.08
CA ASN A 80 6.61 -7.21 2.42
C ASN A 80 7.11 -5.90 1.78
N ALA A 81 6.22 -5.08 1.25
CA ALA A 81 6.51 -3.79 0.62
C ALA A 81 7.13 -3.86 -0.80
N ASN A 82 7.26 -5.02 -1.43
CA ASN A 82 7.79 -5.08 -2.79
C ASN A 82 6.73 -4.73 -3.84
N ARG A 83 5.59 -5.40 -3.81
CA ARG A 83 4.46 -5.10 -4.72
C ARG A 83 3.96 -3.67 -4.50
N SER A 84 3.90 -3.20 -3.25
CA SER A 84 3.42 -1.86 -2.92
C SER A 84 4.38 -0.77 -3.38
N ALA A 85 5.68 -1.05 -3.46
CA ALA A 85 6.65 -0.09 -4.02
C ALA A 85 6.37 0.17 -5.50
N PHE A 86 6.16 -0.88 -6.28
CA PHE A 86 5.80 -0.74 -7.70
C PHE A 86 4.44 -0.04 -7.85
N ALA A 87 3.48 -0.37 -7.00
CA ALA A 87 2.16 0.24 -7.04
C ALA A 87 2.21 1.73 -6.73
N ALA A 88 3.00 2.14 -5.74
CA ALA A 88 3.16 3.55 -5.40
C ALA A 88 3.76 4.33 -6.58
N ASP A 89 4.76 3.77 -7.23
CA ASP A 89 5.36 4.39 -8.43
C ASP A 89 4.32 4.55 -9.55
N THR A 90 3.51 3.53 -9.78
CA THR A 90 2.44 3.57 -10.78
C THR A 90 1.40 4.65 -10.44
N LEU A 91 0.95 4.71 -9.19
CA LEU A 91 -0.05 5.71 -8.80
C LEU A 91 0.47 7.14 -8.89
N GLN A 92 1.75 7.37 -8.62
CA GLN A 92 2.35 8.68 -8.84
C GLN A 92 2.25 9.09 -10.32
N GLN A 93 2.52 8.15 -11.23
CA GLN A 93 2.38 8.40 -12.66
C GLN A 93 0.93 8.69 -13.07
N MET A 94 -0.03 8.18 -12.32
CA MET A 94 -1.45 8.41 -12.55
C MET A 94 -1.97 9.70 -11.88
N GLY A 95 -1.10 10.48 -11.23
CA GLY A 95 -1.47 11.76 -10.63
C GLY A 95 -1.85 11.72 -9.16
N TYR A 96 -1.59 10.61 -8.46
CA TYR A 96 -1.78 10.52 -7.01
C TYR A 96 -0.56 11.15 -6.34
N ALA A 97 -0.72 12.37 -5.84
CA ALA A 97 0.42 13.14 -5.31
C ALA A 97 0.79 12.75 -3.87
N ASN A 98 -0.17 12.24 -3.09
CA ASN A 98 0.06 11.92 -1.67
C ASN A 98 -0.07 10.41 -1.46
N VAL A 99 0.88 9.66 -2.01
CA VAL A 99 0.87 8.21 -1.95
C VAL A 99 2.21 7.71 -1.40
N SER A 100 2.16 6.66 -0.58
CA SER A 100 3.35 6.01 -0.04
C SER A 100 3.15 4.51 0.06
N SER A 101 4.26 3.78 0.18
CA SER A 101 4.27 2.35 0.45
C SER A 101 4.58 2.13 1.92
N MET A 102 3.75 1.36 2.62
CA MET A 102 3.99 1.02 4.02
C MET A 102 5.07 -0.05 4.11
N ALA A 103 6.17 0.26 4.76
CA ALA A 103 7.29 -0.66 4.93
C ALA A 103 7.40 -1.08 6.39
N PRO A 104 7.51 -2.38 6.70
CA PRO A 104 7.67 -3.52 5.79
C PRO A 104 6.37 -4.19 5.30
N GLY A 105 5.20 -3.61 5.49
CA GLY A 105 3.94 -4.15 4.97
C GLY A 105 3.16 -4.95 6.00
N TRP A 106 2.20 -5.75 5.51
CA TRP A 106 1.30 -6.51 6.37
C TRP A 106 2.02 -7.43 7.37
N ASN A 107 3.09 -8.09 6.91
CA ASN A 107 3.84 -8.98 7.82
C ASN A 107 4.41 -8.22 9.02
N GLY A 108 4.92 -7.02 8.78
CA GLY A 108 5.41 -6.16 9.86
C GLY A 108 4.28 -5.63 10.75
N TRP A 109 3.14 -5.29 10.15
CA TRP A 109 1.95 -4.84 10.87
C TRP A 109 1.48 -5.90 11.87
N VAL A 110 1.36 -7.13 11.42
CA VAL A 110 0.96 -8.25 12.28
C VAL A 110 2.01 -8.51 13.37
N ALA A 111 3.28 -8.54 13.01
CA ALA A 111 4.36 -8.78 13.96
C ALA A 111 4.42 -7.72 15.06
N ALA A 112 4.03 -6.48 14.74
CA ALA A 112 3.98 -5.38 15.71
C ALA A 112 2.68 -5.36 16.52
N GLY A 113 1.77 -6.31 16.31
CA GLY A 113 0.51 -6.36 17.04
C GLY A 113 -0.56 -5.41 16.53
N GLY A 114 -0.45 -4.94 15.29
CA GLY A 114 -1.44 -4.07 14.69
C GLY A 114 -2.81 -4.73 14.58
N PRO A 115 -3.90 -3.95 14.62
CA PRO A 115 -5.25 -4.51 14.50
C PRO A 115 -5.49 -5.14 13.13
N GLY A 116 -6.37 -6.13 13.09
CA GLY A 116 -6.77 -6.80 11.87
C GLY A 116 -8.24 -7.14 11.88
N GLU A 117 -8.79 -7.35 10.69
CA GLU A 117 -10.14 -7.89 10.52
C GLU A 117 -10.13 -8.97 9.44
N SER A 118 -11.16 -9.78 9.39
CA SER A 118 -11.27 -10.85 8.39
C SER A 118 -12.70 -11.02 7.90
#